data_1fccacfd53aaaa382806d49f45de8d3d
#
_entry.id   1fccacfd53aaaa382806d49f45de8d3d
#
_cell.length_a   1.000
_cell.length_b   1.000
_cell.length_c   1.000
_cell.angle_alpha   90.00
_cell.angle_beta   90.00
_cell.angle_gamma   90.00
#
_symmetry.space_group_name_H-M   'P 1'
#
loop_
_entity.id
_entity.type
_entity.pdbx_description
1 polymer ?
#
loop_
_entity_poly.entity_id
_entity_poly.type
_entity_poly.pdbx_seq_one_letter_code
_entity_poly.pdbx_strand_id
1 'polypeptide(L)'
;MPFATEIFSYMISNPYQAMTVADAQGKMRYISEVHERFLGLAPGAAIGRDAGEVIPNSRLGEVARSGKAEIAELQAMRGVTRVVNRLPIRRDGEVVGAIGQVLFKDPASIFRMHRSVALKQVEQEDPAEASGPSPLI
;
A
#
# COMPACT_ATOMS: atom_id res chain seq x y z
N MET A 1 -15.82 12.67 -7.68
CA MET A 1 -15.24 13.17 -6.43
C MET A 1 -14.31 14.32 -6.74
N PRO A 2 -14.57 15.51 -6.20
CA PRO A 2 -13.63 16.62 -6.36
C PRO A 2 -12.29 16.30 -5.66
N PHE A 3 -11.22 16.83 -6.17
CA PHE A 3 -9.87 16.62 -5.65
C PHE A 3 -9.28 15.22 -5.81
N ALA A 4 -9.95 14.32 -6.55
CA ALA A 4 -9.44 12.95 -6.70
C ALA A 4 -8.03 12.92 -7.34
N THR A 5 -7.79 13.75 -8.33
CA THR A 5 -6.49 13.84 -9.00
C THR A 5 -5.41 14.32 -8.02
N GLU A 6 -5.72 15.32 -7.22
CA GLU A 6 -4.77 15.88 -6.24
C GLU A 6 -4.46 14.87 -5.15
N ILE A 7 -5.49 14.16 -4.66
CA ILE A 7 -5.30 13.10 -3.65
C ILE A 7 -4.41 12.01 -4.20
N PHE A 8 -4.69 11.54 -5.41
CA PHE A 8 -3.88 10.50 -6.06
C PHE A 8 -2.44 10.95 -6.25
N SER A 9 -2.24 12.18 -6.76
CA SER A 9 -0.90 12.74 -6.96
C SER A 9 -0.12 12.81 -5.64
N TYR A 10 -0.78 13.22 -4.56
CA TYR A 10 -0.16 13.26 -3.24
C TYR A 10 0.26 11.86 -2.78
N MET A 11 -0.61 10.87 -2.95
CA MET A 11 -0.35 9.50 -2.53
C MET A 11 0.83 8.87 -3.27
N ILE A 12 0.88 9.04 -4.60
CA ILE A 12 1.92 8.41 -5.41
C ILE A 12 3.28 9.11 -5.28
N SER A 13 3.32 10.34 -4.79
CA SER A 13 4.58 11.07 -4.59
C SER A 13 5.13 10.96 -3.17
N ASN A 14 4.43 10.23 -2.29
CA ASN A 14 4.88 10.06 -0.90
C ASN A 14 6.18 9.20 -0.86
N PRO A 15 7.31 9.75 -0.35
CA PRO A 15 8.57 9.01 -0.34
C PRO A 15 8.63 7.88 0.70
N TYR A 16 7.67 7.81 1.61
CA TYR A 16 7.67 6.81 2.68
C TYR A 16 6.79 5.60 2.38
N GLN A 17 6.09 5.61 1.27
CA GLN A 17 5.32 4.45 0.84
C GLN A 17 5.36 4.32 -0.68
N ALA A 18 5.27 3.09 -1.12
CA ALA A 18 5.22 2.77 -2.53
C ALA A 18 3.86 2.22 -2.89
N MET A 19 3.50 2.35 -4.14
CA MET A 19 2.23 1.84 -4.63
C MET A 19 2.44 1.05 -5.92
N THR A 20 1.73 -0.06 -6.02
CA THR A 20 1.72 -0.90 -7.21
C THR A 20 0.29 -1.23 -7.57
N VAL A 21 0.05 -1.45 -8.85
CA VAL A 21 -1.25 -1.91 -9.33
C VAL A 21 -1.01 -3.04 -10.33
N ALA A 22 -1.73 -4.15 -10.15
CA ALA A 22 -1.75 -5.24 -11.09
C ALA A 22 -3.18 -5.42 -11.63
N ASP A 23 -3.29 -5.93 -12.84
CA ASP A 23 -4.60 -6.25 -13.41
C ASP A 23 -5.07 -7.64 -12.96
N ALA A 24 -6.23 -8.07 -13.46
CA ALA A 24 -6.82 -9.35 -13.07
C ALA A 24 -5.96 -10.56 -13.45
N GLN A 25 -5.04 -10.40 -14.40
CA GLN A 25 -4.11 -11.44 -14.82
C GLN A 25 -2.80 -11.39 -14.03
N GLY A 26 -2.66 -10.48 -13.07
CA GLY A 26 -1.46 -10.35 -12.27
C GLY A 26 -0.32 -9.59 -12.95
N LYS A 27 -0.60 -8.90 -14.06
CA LYS A 27 0.42 -8.11 -14.76
C LYS A 27 0.50 -6.71 -14.18
N MET A 28 1.72 -6.19 -14.00
CA MET A 28 1.95 -4.84 -13.47
C MET A 28 1.41 -3.79 -14.42
N ARG A 29 0.57 -2.89 -13.88
CA ARG A 29 0.01 -1.77 -14.61
C ARG A 29 0.50 -0.43 -14.10
N TYR A 30 0.94 -0.39 -12.86
CA TYR A 30 1.52 0.81 -12.25
C TYR A 30 2.51 0.40 -11.17
N ILE A 31 3.60 1.13 -11.08
CA ILE A 31 4.58 1.03 -10.00
C ILE A 31 5.11 2.43 -9.74
N SER A 32 5.11 2.85 -8.47
CA SER A 32 5.60 4.18 -8.13
C SER A 32 7.12 4.27 -8.31
N GLU A 33 7.59 5.48 -8.61
CA GLU A 33 9.01 5.74 -8.83
C GLU A 33 9.87 5.35 -7.63
N VAL A 34 9.40 5.61 -6.42
CA VAL A 34 10.16 5.26 -5.22
C VAL A 34 10.34 3.73 -5.11
N HIS A 35 9.35 2.96 -5.53
CA HIS A 35 9.42 1.51 -5.52
C HIS A 35 10.38 1.00 -6.60
N GLU A 36 10.34 1.60 -7.79
CA GLU A 36 11.27 1.26 -8.86
C GLU A 36 12.71 1.47 -8.39
N ARG A 37 12.99 2.59 -7.75
CA ARG A 37 14.33 2.89 -7.22
C ARG A 37 14.75 1.89 -6.15
N PHE A 38 13.84 1.56 -5.23
CA PHE A 38 14.12 0.58 -4.18
C PHE A 38 14.48 -0.78 -4.77
N LEU A 39 13.79 -1.20 -5.82
CA LEU A 39 14.02 -2.49 -6.47
C LEU A 39 15.12 -2.48 -7.51
N GLY A 40 15.68 -1.32 -7.82
CA GLY A 40 16.72 -1.18 -8.84
C GLY A 40 16.20 -1.34 -10.26
N LEU A 41 14.94 -0.99 -10.51
CA LEU A 41 14.31 -1.11 -11.81
C LEU A 41 14.42 0.20 -12.60
N ALA A 42 14.62 0.07 -13.91
CA ALA A 42 14.53 1.23 -14.80
C ALA A 42 13.07 1.70 -14.89
N PRO A 43 12.83 3.01 -15.07
CA PRO A 43 11.47 3.54 -15.19
C PRO A 43 10.68 2.82 -16.29
N GLY A 44 9.49 2.36 -15.92
CA GLY A 44 8.58 1.66 -16.84
C GLY A 44 8.94 0.23 -17.17
N ALA A 45 10.07 -0.29 -16.72
CA ALA A 45 10.54 -1.63 -17.08
C ALA A 45 9.61 -2.75 -16.56
N ALA A 46 8.90 -2.50 -15.47
CA ALA A 46 8.04 -3.51 -14.85
C ALA A 46 6.65 -3.61 -15.50
N ILE A 47 6.25 -2.59 -16.24
CA ILE A 47 4.89 -2.52 -16.78
C ILE A 47 4.65 -3.66 -17.79
N GLY A 48 3.54 -4.38 -17.61
CA GLY A 48 3.17 -5.52 -18.44
C GLY A 48 3.79 -6.84 -18.02
N ARG A 49 4.73 -6.82 -17.08
CA ARG A 49 5.36 -8.05 -16.58
C ARG A 49 4.56 -8.61 -15.42
N ASP A 50 4.75 -9.89 -15.15
CA ASP A 50 4.09 -10.54 -14.02
C ASP A 50 4.59 -9.94 -12.69
N ALA A 51 3.65 -9.59 -11.82
CA ALA A 51 3.98 -8.94 -10.54
C ALA A 51 4.92 -9.82 -9.68
N GLY A 52 4.72 -11.13 -9.71
CA GLY A 52 5.57 -12.06 -8.96
C GLY A 52 6.98 -12.16 -9.47
N GLU A 53 7.20 -11.89 -10.76
CA GLU A 53 8.55 -11.84 -11.33
C GLU A 53 9.26 -10.54 -10.97
N VAL A 54 8.51 -9.44 -10.96
CA VAL A 54 9.07 -8.11 -10.69
C VAL A 54 9.40 -7.93 -9.22
N ILE A 55 8.49 -8.36 -8.35
CA ILE A 55 8.62 -8.17 -6.91
C ILE A 55 8.63 -9.55 -6.24
N PRO A 56 9.80 -10.00 -5.76
CA PRO A 56 9.89 -11.28 -5.06
C PRO A 56 8.93 -11.33 -3.86
N ASN A 57 8.30 -12.47 -3.67
CA ASN A 57 7.32 -12.71 -2.61
C ASN A 57 6.06 -11.85 -2.74
N SER A 58 5.82 -11.25 -3.90
CA SER A 58 4.59 -10.49 -4.12
C SER A 58 3.38 -11.41 -4.18
N ARG A 59 2.34 -11.06 -3.43
CA ARG A 59 1.05 -11.75 -3.46
C ARG A 59 -0.03 -10.92 -4.18
N LEU A 60 0.40 -9.89 -4.89
CA LEU A 60 -0.53 -8.97 -5.55
C LEU A 60 -1.41 -9.69 -6.57
N GLY A 61 -0.84 -10.60 -7.33
CA GLY A 61 -1.59 -11.41 -8.28
C GLY A 61 -2.64 -12.31 -7.62
N GLU A 62 -2.33 -12.82 -6.43
CA GLU A 62 -3.29 -13.64 -5.68
C GLU A 62 -4.46 -12.82 -5.18
N VAL A 63 -4.22 -11.61 -4.70
CA VAL A 63 -5.29 -10.71 -4.29
C VAL A 63 -6.14 -10.32 -5.50
N ALA A 64 -5.52 -10.10 -6.65
CA ALA A 64 -6.24 -9.79 -7.88
C ALA A 64 -7.15 -10.96 -8.31
N ARG A 65 -6.74 -12.20 -8.07
CA ARG A 65 -7.53 -13.37 -8.43
C ARG A 65 -8.58 -13.72 -7.39
N SER A 66 -8.22 -13.68 -6.10
CA SER A 66 -9.11 -14.12 -5.02
C SER A 66 -10.10 -13.04 -4.59
N GLY A 67 -9.76 -11.78 -4.75
CA GLY A 67 -10.56 -10.67 -4.22
C GLY A 67 -10.48 -10.52 -2.71
N LYS A 68 -9.56 -11.20 -2.05
CA LYS A 68 -9.41 -11.12 -0.59
C LYS A 68 -8.29 -10.15 -0.25
N ALA A 69 -8.61 -9.12 0.53
CA ALA A 69 -7.62 -8.14 0.99
C ALA A 69 -6.64 -8.76 1.98
N GLU A 70 -5.41 -8.27 1.94
CA GLU A 70 -4.37 -8.62 2.92
C GLU A 70 -3.87 -7.32 3.53
N ILE A 71 -4.13 -7.13 4.81
CA ILE A 71 -3.85 -5.88 5.50
C ILE A 71 -2.75 -6.08 6.54
N ALA A 72 -1.79 -5.15 6.56
CA ALA A 72 -0.68 -5.14 7.52
C ALA A 72 0.12 -6.44 7.51
N GLU A 73 0.30 -7.02 6.33
CA GLU A 73 1.11 -8.21 6.16
C GLU A 73 2.59 -7.84 6.08
N LEU A 74 3.44 -8.78 6.49
CA LEU A 74 4.89 -8.58 6.38
C LEU A 74 5.40 -9.24 5.10
N GLN A 75 6.25 -8.53 4.38
CA GLN A 75 6.87 -9.04 3.16
C GLN A 75 8.36 -8.76 3.17
N ALA A 76 9.17 -9.79 2.96
CA ALA A 76 10.60 -9.63 2.80
C ALA A 76 10.92 -9.08 1.42
N MET A 77 11.70 -8.00 1.37
CA MET A 77 12.12 -7.36 0.12
C MET A 77 13.58 -6.95 0.26
N ARG A 78 14.45 -7.51 -0.58
CA ARG A 78 15.87 -7.19 -0.60
C ARG A 78 16.50 -7.24 0.81
N GLY A 79 16.15 -8.27 1.56
CA GLY A 79 16.67 -8.49 2.90
C GLY A 79 16.05 -7.63 3.99
N VAL A 80 15.03 -6.85 3.68
CA VAL A 80 14.34 -5.99 4.64
C VAL A 80 12.87 -6.40 4.69
N THR A 81 12.33 -6.49 5.90
CA THR A 81 10.91 -6.78 6.08
C THR A 81 10.12 -5.48 6.08
N ARG A 82 9.09 -5.42 5.24
CA ARG A 82 8.21 -4.25 5.11
C ARG A 82 6.78 -4.61 5.44
N VAL A 83 6.02 -3.63 5.86
CA VAL A 83 4.57 -3.76 6.05
C VAL A 83 3.89 -3.45 4.72
N VAL A 84 3.00 -4.33 4.29
CA VAL A 84 2.30 -4.17 3.03
C VAL A 84 0.79 -4.32 3.23
N ASN A 85 0.04 -3.57 2.43
CA ASN A 85 -1.40 -3.73 2.29
C ASN A 85 -1.69 -4.07 0.84
N ARG A 86 -2.57 -5.05 0.62
CA ARG A 86 -3.00 -5.44 -0.73
C ARG A 86 -4.51 -5.48 -0.76
N LEU A 87 -5.10 -4.70 -1.65
CA LEU A 87 -6.55 -4.55 -1.74
C LEU A 87 -7.02 -4.87 -3.15
N PRO A 88 -8.13 -5.61 -3.30
CA PRO A 88 -8.70 -5.83 -4.62
C PRO A 88 -9.32 -4.55 -5.16
N ILE A 89 -9.19 -4.35 -6.46
CA ILE A 89 -9.88 -3.28 -7.17
C ILE A 89 -11.11 -3.89 -7.82
N ARG A 90 -12.29 -3.34 -7.51
CA ARG A 90 -13.54 -3.85 -8.05
C ARG A 90 -14.18 -2.83 -8.97
N ARG A 91 -14.82 -3.36 -10.02
CA ARG A 91 -15.62 -2.58 -10.94
C ARG A 91 -16.89 -3.37 -11.19
N ASP A 92 -18.04 -2.76 -10.87
CA ASP A 92 -19.36 -3.42 -11.02
C ASP A 92 -19.40 -4.78 -10.33
N GLY A 93 -18.80 -4.87 -9.14
CA GLY A 93 -18.77 -6.09 -8.33
C GLY A 93 -17.73 -7.12 -8.71
N GLU A 94 -17.05 -6.95 -9.83
CA GLU A 94 -16.01 -7.87 -10.28
C GLU A 94 -14.63 -7.36 -9.92
N VAL A 95 -13.73 -8.28 -9.57
CA VAL A 95 -12.34 -7.93 -9.29
C VAL A 95 -11.60 -7.73 -10.60
N VAL A 96 -11.13 -6.52 -10.85
CA VAL A 96 -10.41 -6.16 -12.07
C VAL A 96 -8.91 -6.01 -11.86
N GLY A 97 -8.46 -6.10 -10.63
CA GLY A 97 -7.05 -5.99 -10.31
C GLY A 97 -6.82 -5.90 -8.81
N ALA A 98 -5.64 -5.46 -8.43
CA ALA A 98 -5.27 -5.25 -7.04
C ALA A 98 -4.31 -4.09 -6.92
N ILE A 99 -4.40 -3.39 -5.78
CA ILE A 99 -3.48 -2.31 -5.44
C ILE A 99 -2.66 -2.76 -4.24
N GLY A 100 -1.35 -2.52 -4.29
CA GLY A 100 -0.44 -2.80 -3.20
C GLY A 100 0.17 -1.51 -2.66
N GLN A 101 0.30 -1.44 -1.36
CA GLN A 101 1.01 -0.35 -0.68
C GLN A 101 2.13 -0.95 0.15
N VAL A 102 3.33 -0.39 0.04
CA VAL A 102 4.50 -0.82 0.80
C VAL A 102 4.98 0.36 1.62
N LEU A 103 5.12 0.16 2.92
CA LEU A 103 5.65 1.18 3.82
C LEU A 103 7.15 0.98 3.97
N PHE A 104 7.93 2.03 3.74
CA PHE A 104 9.39 1.96 3.77
C PHE A 104 10.02 2.25 5.13
N LYS A 105 9.22 2.59 6.12
CA LYS A 105 9.71 2.66 7.49
C LYS A 105 9.52 1.31 8.17
N ASP A 106 10.35 1.01 9.16
CA ASP A 106 10.19 -0.24 9.89
C ASP A 106 8.88 -0.24 10.68
N PRO A 107 8.29 -1.42 10.94
CA PRO A 107 6.99 -1.50 11.60
C PRO A 107 6.94 -0.81 12.95
N ALA A 108 8.01 -0.90 13.74
CA ALA A 108 8.04 -0.29 15.07
C ALA A 108 8.02 1.24 14.98
N SER A 109 8.78 1.82 14.05
CA SER A 109 8.78 3.27 13.83
C SER A 109 7.43 3.77 13.39
N ILE A 110 6.76 3.06 12.48
CA ILE A 110 5.43 3.42 11.98
C ILE A 110 4.42 3.36 13.12
N PHE A 111 4.47 2.31 13.92
CA PHE A 111 3.58 2.15 15.06
C PHE A 111 3.76 3.30 16.05
N ARG A 112 4.98 3.66 16.37
CA ARG A 112 5.27 4.78 17.29
C ARG A 112 4.75 6.10 16.75
N MET A 113 4.92 6.36 15.46
CA MET A 113 4.40 7.58 14.82
C MET A 113 2.89 7.67 14.94
N HIS A 114 2.19 6.60 14.58
CA HIS A 114 0.73 6.56 14.66
C HIS A 114 0.23 6.71 16.09
N ARG A 115 0.87 6.04 17.02
CA ARG A 115 0.52 6.15 18.44
C ARG A 115 0.66 7.58 18.93
N SER A 116 1.73 8.26 18.54
CA SER A 116 1.96 9.65 18.90
C SER A 116 0.86 10.57 18.38
N VAL A 117 0.47 10.39 17.13
CA VAL A 117 -0.63 11.16 16.51
C VAL A 117 -1.95 10.87 17.21
N ALA A 118 -2.24 9.61 17.48
CA ALA A 118 -3.47 9.22 18.17
C ALA A 118 -3.56 9.84 19.56
N LEU A 119 -2.46 9.87 20.31
CA LEU A 119 -2.43 10.50 21.64
C LEU A 119 -2.68 11.99 21.56
N LYS A 120 -2.11 12.67 20.58
CA LYS A 120 -2.35 14.11 20.37
C LYS A 120 -3.82 14.38 20.03
N GLN A 121 -4.44 13.53 19.23
CA GLN A 121 -5.86 13.66 18.93
C GLN A 121 -6.72 13.49 20.16
N VAL A 122 -6.41 12.52 21.00
CA VAL A 122 -7.12 12.31 22.27
C VAL A 122 -7.05 13.54 23.17
N GLU A 123 -5.89 14.18 23.25
CA GLU A 123 -5.71 15.38 24.06
C GLU A 123 -6.54 16.58 23.54
N GLN A 124 -6.85 16.61 22.26
CA GLN A 124 -7.58 17.70 21.61
C GLN A 124 -9.09 17.46 21.53
N GLU A 125 -9.53 16.25 21.74
CA GLU A 125 -10.93 15.85 21.61
C GLU A 125 -11.64 15.80 22.97
N ASP A 126 -12.99 15.87 22.92
CA ASP A 126 -13.82 15.62 24.10
C ASP A 126 -13.58 14.19 24.58
N PRO A 127 -13.45 13.95 25.90
CA PRO A 127 -13.24 12.60 26.41
C PRO A 127 -14.27 11.56 25.94
N ALA A 128 -15.51 11.98 25.68
CA ALA A 128 -16.54 11.09 25.16
C ALA A 128 -16.24 10.61 23.74
N GLU A 129 -15.60 11.45 22.93
CA GLU A 129 -15.18 11.12 21.57
C GLU A 129 -13.91 10.27 21.57
N ALA A 130 -13.06 10.48 22.54
CA ALA A 130 -11.81 9.75 22.67
C ALA A 130 -12.00 8.26 22.97
N SER A 131 -13.20 7.83 23.34
CA SER A 131 -13.51 6.44 23.62
C SER A 131 -13.75 5.60 22.36
N GLY A 132 -13.72 6.22 21.19
CA GLY A 132 -13.89 5.51 19.92
C GLY A 132 -12.71 4.61 19.56
N PRO A 133 -12.85 3.77 18.50
CA PRO A 133 -11.77 2.87 18.08
C PRO A 133 -10.54 3.66 17.63
N SER A 134 -9.37 3.07 17.87
CA SER A 134 -8.11 3.68 17.45
C SER A 134 -8.02 3.72 15.92
N PRO A 135 -7.57 4.84 15.33
CA PRO A 135 -7.33 4.91 13.89
C PRO A 135 -6.12 4.10 13.42
N LEU A 136 -5.39 3.52 14.36
CA LEU A 136 -4.19 2.73 14.04
C LEU A 136 -4.48 1.30 13.64
N ILE A 137 -5.70 0.88 13.81
CA ILE A 137 -6.10 -0.51 13.58
C ILE A 137 -6.83 -0.66 12.27
#